data_d5b4b30e8d9f3aa058d2fcb4f23fc571
#
_entry.id   d5b4b30e8d9f3aa058d2fcb4f23fc571
#
_cell.length_a   1.000
_cell.length_b   1.000
_cell.length_c   1.000
_cell.angle_alpha   90.00
_cell.angle_beta   90.00
_cell.angle_gamma   90.00
#
_symmetry.space_group_name_H-M   'P 1'
#
loop_
_entity.id
_entity.type
_entity.pdbx_description
1 polymer ?
#
loop_
_entity_poly.entity_id
_entity_poly.type
_entity_poly.pdbx_seq_one_letter_code
_entity_poly.pdbx_strand_id
1 'polypeptide(L)'
;MGLGAAAMASLLGGGTARADVAFDPSQPLRARQPHFAPKAKSVIYLHMTGSPPGLDLFDYKPELVKREGQNCPDEFLKGRRFAFTSGVPKLMGTPHKFAQHGQSGAWLSDALPELAKQADDIAFIKSMTTDQFNHAPAELLLYTGSPREGRPSMGSWVTYGLGSENQNLPGFVALISSGVQPNGGKNSFGNGFLPSVFQGVQCRSKGDPVLYVSNPKGMSRELRRKSLDALNDLNRIQAAELGSPETLTRIAQYEMAFRMQASVPEVMDISKEPKHILDAYDAKPGAGSLANNILLARRLVEKGVRFVHLFDWGWDFHGTGAPTGLGDGLRNKCKTMDKPVAALIRDLKQRGLLDETLIVWGGEFGRTPFREGRTSKSKVLGRDHYPDVYTQWMAGGGVKGGITHGASDELGFKVAEDKVHVHDLQATILHQLGFDHERLFYRFQGRKYRLTDVHGKVVKGVLA
;
A
#
# COMPACT_ATOMS: atom_id res chain seq x y z
N MET A 1 2.40 -17.16 55.82
CA MET A 1 2.21 -16.86 54.35
C MET A 1 0.73 -16.58 54.17
N GLY A 2 0.41 -15.33 53.86
CA GLY A 2 -0.98 -14.87 53.97
C GLY A 2 -1.81 -15.21 52.73
N LEU A 3 -3.11 -15.41 52.90
CA LEU A 3 -4.17 -15.62 51.92
C LEU A 3 -4.12 -14.63 50.72
N GLY A 4 -3.54 -13.45 50.90
CA GLY A 4 -3.36 -12.46 49.83
C GLY A 4 -2.39 -12.86 48.72
N ALA A 5 -1.35 -13.63 49.04
CA ALA A 5 -0.37 -14.11 48.02
C ALA A 5 -0.96 -15.24 47.16
N ALA A 6 -1.83 -16.09 47.75
CA ALA A 6 -2.55 -17.14 47.04
C ALA A 6 -3.64 -16.58 46.10
N ALA A 7 -4.35 -15.51 46.54
CA ALA A 7 -5.36 -14.82 45.75
C ALA A 7 -4.71 -14.08 44.57
N MET A 8 -3.54 -13.48 44.77
CA MET A 8 -2.77 -12.81 43.70
C MET A 8 -2.20 -13.80 42.68
N ALA A 9 -1.77 -14.98 43.14
CA ALA A 9 -1.31 -16.07 42.23
C ALA A 9 -2.47 -16.67 41.43
N SER A 10 -3.69 -16.76 42.00
CA SER A 10 -4.89 -17.24 41.29
C SER A 10 -5.44 -16.23 40.26
N LEU A 11 -5.30 -14.94 40.53
CA LEU A 11 -5.62 -13.88 39.57
C LEU A 11 -4.58 -13.75 38.43
N LEU A 12 -3.35 -14.22 38.66
CA LEU A 12 -2.27 -14.26 37.64
C LEU A 12 -2.22 -15.58 36.87
N GLY A 13 -2.92 -16.61 37.33
CA GLY A 13 -2.89 -17.98 36.76
C GLY A 13 -4.09 -18.42 35.94
N GLY A 14 -5.12 -17.58 35.79
CA GLY A 14 -6.41 -17.97 35.21
C GLY A 14 -6.77 -17.25 33.91
N GLY A 15 -5.88 -17.24 32.95
CA GLY A 15 -6.15 -16.81 31.59
C GLY A 15 -4.87 -16.95 30.77
N THR A 16 -4.93 -17.64 29.66
CA THR A 16 -3.87 -17.57 28.63
C THR A 16 -3.83 -16.18 28.03
N ALA A 17 -3.54 -15.15 28.83
CA ALA A 17 -3.04 -13.90 28.36
C ALA A 17 -1.66 -14.23 27.78
N ARG A 18 -1.58 -14.49 26.49
CA ARG A 18 -0.32 -14.35 25.75
C ARG A 18 0.16 -12.95 26.06
N ALA A 19 1.24 -12.86 26.82
CA ALA A 19 1.88 -11.62 27.16
C ALA A 19 2.05 -10.82 25.86
N ASP A 20 1.60 -9.57 25.84
CA ASP A 20 2.04 -8.60 24.86
C ASP A 20 3.57 -8.74 24.84
N VAL A 21 4.15 -9.15 23.71
CA VAL A 21 5.60 -9.34 23.63
C VAL A 21 6.17 -7.97 23.87
N ALA A 22 6.74 -7.76 25.05
CA ALA A 22 7.26 -6.48 25.46
C ALA A 22 8.24 -5.99 24.38
N PHE A 23 8.01 -4.78 23.87
CA PHE A 23 8.92 -4.15 22.91
C PHE A 23 10.31 -4.03 23.55
N ASP A 24 11.28 -4.74 22.96
CA ASP A 24 12.68 -4.63 23.34
C ASP A 24 13.36 -3.57 22.46
N PRO A 25 13.67 -2.39 23.00
CA PRO A 25 14.30 -1.32 22.26
C PRO A 25 15.74 -1.66 21.80
N SER A 26 16.38 -2.66 22.39
CA SER A 26 17.72 -3.13 21.96
C SER A 26 17.65 -4.03 20.73
N GLN A 27 16.50 -4.68 20.49
CA GLN A 27 16.24 -5.56 19.34
C GLN A 27 14.87 -5.22 18.68
N PRO A 28 14.67 -3.98 18.27
CA PRO A 28 13.34 -3.48 17.87
C PRO A 28 12.77 -4.20 16.63
N LEU A 29 13.64 -4.73 15.77
CA LEU A 29 13.26 -5.44 14.56
C LEU A 29 13.29 -6.98 14.71
N ARG A 30 13.48 -7.51 15.91
CA ARG A 30 13.36 -8.96 16.14
C ARG A 30 11.99 -9.46 15.67
N ALA A 31 11.96 -10.58 14.95
CA ALA A 31 10.72 -11.21 14.52
C ALA A 31 9.83 -11.56 15.73
N ARG A 32 8.54 -11.24 15.63
CA ARG A 32 7.53 -11.46 16.67
C ARG A 32 6.42 -12.34 16.14
N GLN A 33 5.79 -13.06 17.06
CA GLN A 33 4.63 -13.89 16.72
C GLN A 33 3.40 -12.98 16.53
N PRO A 34 2.60 -13.21 15.48
CA PRO A 34 1.31 -12.56 15.32
C PRO A 34 0.29 -13.05 16.36
N HIS A 35 -0.87 -12.42 16.41
CA HIS A 35 -1.94 -12.81 17.35
C HIS A 35 -2.55 -14.17 17.04
N PHE A 36 -2.55 -14.57 15.76
CA PHE A 36 -2.99 -15.88 15.25
C PHE A 36 -2.20 -16.24 13.98
N ALA A 37 -2.36 -17.45 13.47
CA ALA A 37 -1.63 -17.93 12.30
C ALA A 37 -1.92 -17.04 11.07
N PRO A 38 -0.89 -16.40 10.49
CA PRO A 38 -1.07 -15.52 9.35
C PRO A 38 -1.30 -16.31 8.07
N LYS A 39 -2.01 -15.72 7.12
CA LYS A 39 -2.09 -16.19 5.73
C LYS A 39 -1.03 -15.53 4.86
N ALA A 40 -0.75 -14.25 5.10
CA ALA A 40 0.31 -13.51 4.42
C ALA A 40 1.52 -13.30 5.33
N LYS A 41 2.72 -13.47 4.79
CA LYS A 41 4.00 -13.09 5.43
C LYS A 41 4.45 -11.72 5.01
N SER A 42 4.10 -11.31 3.79
CA SER A 42 4.51 -10.06 3.18
C SER A 42 3.35 -9.37 2.45
N VAL A 43 3.47 -8.05 2.29
CA VAL A 43 2.54 -7.22 1.52
C VAL A 43 3.30 -6.45 0.45
N ILE A 44 2.80 -6.46 -0.78
CA ILE A 44 3.17 -5.53 -1.85
C ILE A 44 1.97 -4.63 -2.09
N TYR A 45 2.06 -3.36 -1.70
CA TYR A 45 1.03 -2.37 -1.95
C TYR A 45 1.40 -1.52 -3.16
N LEU A 46 0.63 -1.66 -4.25
CA LEU A 46 0.79 -0.93 -5.51
C LEU A 46 -0.16 0.28 -5.49
N HIS A 47 0.34 1.44 -5.08
CA HIS A 47 -0.43 2.67 -5.04
C HIS A 47 -0.30 3.46 -6.32
N MET A 48 -1.43 3.65 -6.97
CA MET A 48 -1.58 4.43 -8.20
C MET A 48 -1.96 5.86 -7.83
N THR A 49 -0.95 6.68 -7.53
CA THR A 49 -1.10 8.06 -7.05
C THR A 49 -1.86 8.93 -8.04
N GLY A 50 -2.93 9.52 -7.60
CA GLY A 50 -3.84 10.31 -8.42
C GLY A 50 -5.15 9.57 -8.73
N SER A 51 -5.38 8.40 -8.16
CA SER A 51 -6.63 7.64 -8.21
C SER A 51 -7.11 7.23 -9.60
N PRO A 52 -6.80 5.99 -10.02
CA PRO A 52 -7.24 5.42 -11.28
C PRO A 52 -8.76 5.48 -11.46
N PRO A 53 -9.25 5.78 -12.68
CA PRO A 53 -10.68 5.82 -12.95
C PRO A 53 -11.26 4.40 -13.05
N GLY A 54 -11.79 3.88 -11.93
CA GLY A 54 -12.34 2.52 -11.83
C GLY A 54 -13.44 2.22 -12.82
N LEU A 55 -14.28 3.22 -13.15
CA LEU A 55 -15.33 3.13 -14.17
C LEU A 55 -14.80 2.90 -15.59
N ASP A 56 -13.54 3.23 -15.85
CA ASP A 56 -12.87 3.05 -17.14
C ASP A 56 -11.96 1.83 -17.19
N LEU A 57 -11.74 1.15 -16.03
CA LEU A 57 -10.83 0.02 -15.92
C LEU A 57 -11.50 -1.30 -15.47
N PHE A 58 -12.38 -1.25 -14.46
CA PHE A 58 -12.90 -2.45 -13.79
C PHE A 58 -14.41 -2.48 -13.57
N ASP A 59 -15.06 -1.33 -13.45
CA ASP A 59 -16.45 -1.22 -13.03
C ASP A 59 -17.33 -0.72 -14.20
N TYR A 60 -17.59 -1.62 -15.16
CA TYR A 60 -18.37 -1.34 -16.37
C TYR A 60 -19.82 -1.01 -16.05
N LYS A 61 -20.32 0.14 -16.56
CA LYS A 61 -21.68 0.65 -16.37
C LYS A 61 -22.39 0.83 -17.69
N PRO A 62 -23.08 -0.20 -18.21
CA PRO A 62 -23.86 -0.10 -19.47
C PRO A 62 -24.89 1.03 -19.43
N GLU A 63 -25.53 1.24 -18.27
CA GLU A 63 -26.55 2.28 -18.13
C GLU A 63 -25.93 3.69 -18.21
N LEU A 64 -24.71 3.87 -17.66
CA LEU A 64 -23.99 5.12 -17.78
C LEU A 64 -23.61 5.43 -19.24
N VAL A 65 -23.23 4.39 -20.01
CA VAL A 65 -22.96 4.52 -21.46
C VAL A 65 -24.20 4.94 -22.23
N LYS A 66 -25.39 4.36 -21.94
CA LYS A 66 -26.65 4.73 -22.58
C LYS A 66 -27.09 6.17 -22.30
N ARG A 67 -26.74 6.68 -21.13
CA ARG A 67 -27.09 8.04 -20.69
C ARG A 67 -25.99 9.07 -20.93
N GLU A 68 -24.99 8.74 -21.71
CA GLU A 68 -23.92 9.68 -22.04
C GLU A 68 -24.47 11.00 -22.57
N GLY A 69 -23.92 12.12 -22.05
CA GLY A 69 -24.32 13.48 -22.44
C GLY A 69 -25.62 13.99 -21.83
N GLN A 70 -26.39 13.16 -21.13
CA GLN A 70 -27.58 13.60 -20.39
C GLN A 70 -27.14 14.40 -19.15
N ASN A 71 -28.02 15.24 -18.62
CA ASN A 71 -27.79 15.92 -17.36
C ASN A 71 -27.71 14.89 -16.22
N CYS A 72 -26.74 15.09 -15.30
CA CYS A 72 -26.70 14.31 -14.07
C CYS A 72 -28.00 14.58 -13.26
N PRO A 73 -28.71 13.54 -12.80
CA PRO A 73 -29.90 13.71 -11.98
C PRO A 73 -29.61 14.48 -10.69
N ASP A 74 -30.53 15.37 -10.28
CA ASP A 74 -30.37 16.23 -9.11
C ASP A 74 -30.17 15.44 -7.80
N GLU A 75 -30.77 14.24 -7.70
CA GLU A 75 -30.62 13.35 -6.54
C GLU A 75 -29.16 12.96 -6.23
N PHE A 76 -28.29 12.92 -7.25
CA PHE A 76 -26.88 12.62 -7.11
C PHE A 76 -26.02 13.87 -6.83
N LEU A 77 -26.56 15.05 -7.03
CA LEU A 77 -25.85 16.33 -6.85
C LEU A 77 -26.22 17.04 -5.54
N LYS A 78 -27.46 16.82 -5.07
CA LYS A 78 -28.00 17.54 -3.91
C LYS A 78 -27.18 17.29 -2.65
N GLY A 79 -26.68 18.38 -2.05
CA GLY A 79 -25.89 18.34 -0.81
C GLY A 79 -24.43 17.89 -0.96
N ARG A 80 -23.99 17.64 -2.20
CA ARG A 80 -22.61 17.20 -2.48
C ARG A 80 -21.74 18.34 -2.95
N ARG A 81 -20.44 18.25 -2.65
CA ARG A 81 -19.40 19.13 -3.17
C ARG A 81 -18.41 18.29 -3.97
N PHE A 82 -18.02 18.80 -5.13
CA PHE A 82 -17.01 18.20 -5.99
C PHE A 82 -15.78 19.11 -6.02
N ALA A 83 -14.61 18.55 -6.31
CA ALA A 83 -13.37 19.30 -6.29
C ALA A 83 -13.34 20.39 -7.36
N PHE A 84 -13.81 20.07 -8.58
CA PHE A 84 -13.66 20.91 -9.76
C PHE A 84 -14.93 21.05 -10.60
N THR A 85 -16.05 20.53 -10.13
CA THR A 85 -17.33 20.55 -10.86
C THR A 85 -18.35 21.39 -10.11
N SER A 86 -19.01 22.28 -10.83
CA SER A 86 -20.14 23.09 -10.37
C SER A 86 -21.29 23.01 -11.36
N GLY A 87 -22.50 23.36 -10.90
CA GLY A 87 -23.72 23.27 -11.71
C GLY A 87 -24.13 21.80 -11.97
N VAL A 88 -24.84 21.57 -13.10
CA VAL A 88 -25.31 20.25 -13.50
C VAL A 88 -24.37 19.65 -14.55
N PRO A 89 -23.48 18.71 -14.17
CA PRO A 89 -22.57 18.08 -15.11
C PRO A 89 -23.31 17.10 -16.02
N LYS A 90 -22.64 16.72 -17.11
CA LYS A 90 -23.14 15.69 -18.04
C LYS A 90 -22.62 14.31 -17.64
N LEU A 91 -23.51 13.32 -17.58
CA LEU A 91 -23.14 11.93 -17.42
C LEU A 91 -22.15 11.55 -18.52
N MET A 92 -21.18 10.72 -18.18
CA MET A 92 -20.12 10.31 -19.10
C MET A 92 -19.86 8.81 -18.97
N GLY A 93 -20.12 8.08 -20.04
CA GLY A 93 -19.71 6.68 -20.21
C GLY A 93 -18.20 6.53 -20.25
N THR A 94 -17.74 5.42 -20.76
CA THR A 94 -16.31 5.15 -20.90
C THR A 94 -15.89 5.11 -22.36
N PRO A 95 -14.72 5.64 -22.73
CA PRO A 95 -14.19 5.50 -24.08
C PRO A 95 -13.56 4.12 -24.35
N HIS A 96 -13.52 3.24 -23.34
CA HIS A 96 -12.90 1.92 -23.43
C HIS A 96 -13.94 0.83 -23.68
N LYS A 97 -13.51 -0.25 -24.35
CA LYS A 97 -14.30 -1.47 -24.51
C LYS A 97 -14.09 -2.37 -23.30
N PHE A 98 -15.16 -3.00 -22.85
CA PHE A 98 -15.11 -3.96 -21.76
C PHE A 98 -15.48 -5.36 -22.25
N ALA A 99 -14.84 -6.36 -21.64
CA ALA A 99 -15.18 -7.77 -21.80
C ALA A 99 -15.11 -8.49 -20.46
N GLN A 100 -15.78 -9.62 -20.36
CA GLN A 100 -15.65 -10.53 -19.22
C GLN A 100 -14.44 -11.44 -19.42
N HIS A 101 -13.68 -11.66 -18.34
CA HIS A 101 -12.44 -12.42 -18.35
C HIS A 101 -12.41 -13.44 -17.22
N GLY A 102 -11.63 -14.53 -17.45
CA GLY A 102 -11.50 -15.64 -16.52
C GLY A 102 -12.78 -16.45 -16.35
N GLN A 103 -12.74 -17.45 -15.49
CA GLN A 103 -13.91 -18.25 -15.10
C GLN A 103 -14.87 -17.45 -14.23
N SER A 104 -14.32 -16.46 -13.51
CA SER A 104 -15.07 -15.53 -12.66
C SER A 104 -15.98 -14.58 -13.44
N GLY A 105 -15.75 -14.39 -14.74
CA GLY A 105 -16.49 -13.43 -15.57
C GLY A 105 -16.25 -11.96 -15.16
N ALA A 106 -15.09 -11.63 -14.59
CA ALA A 106 -14.76 -10.29 -14.16
C ALA A 106 -14.69 -9.32 -15.34
N TRP A 107 -15.33 -8.15 -15.20
CA TRP A 107 -15.28 -7.10 -16.20
C TRP A 107 -13.95 -6.34 -16.14
N LEU A 108 -13.18 -6.34 -17.25
CA LEU A 108 -11.99 -5.51 -17.41
C LEU A 108 -12.04 -4.79 -18.76
N SER A 109 -11.42 -3.61 -18.79
CA SER A 109 -11.33 -2.82 -20.02
C SER A 109 -10.20 -3.30 -20.93
N ASP A 110 -10.32 -2.96 -22.22
CA ASP A 110 -9.30 -3.25 -23.24
C ASP A 110 -7.97 -2.50 -23.03
N ALA A 111 -7.90 -1.63 -22.03
CA ALA A 111 -6.66 -1.00 -21.57
C ALA A 111 -5.75 -1.91 -20.74
N LEU A 112 -6.26 -3.09 -20.28
CA LEU A 112 -5.59 -4.00 -19.35
C LEU A 112 -5.54 -5.45 -19.87
N PRO A 113 -5.04 -5.70 -21.10
CA PRO A 113 -5.09 -7.03 -21.73
C PRO A 113 -4.26 -8.11 -21.03
N GLU A 114 -3.16 -7.75 -20.36
CA GLU A 114 -2.32 -8.71 -19.65
C GLU A 114 -2.87 -9.02 -18.25
N LEU A 115 -3.35 -8.01 -17.52
CA LEU A 115 -3.98 -8.19 -16.22
C LEU A 115 -5.28 -9.01 -16.33
N ALA A 116 -6.02 -8.85 -17.42
CA ALA A 116 -7.22 -9.61 -17.71
C ALA A 116 -6.97 -11.14 -17.74
N LYS A 117 -5.78 -11.59 -18.11
CA LYS A 117 -5.37 -13.00 -18.08
C LYS A 117 -5.17 -13.54 -16.65
N GLN A 118 -5.10 -12.64 -15.65
CA GLN A 118 -4.93 -12.98 -14.23
C GLN A 118 -6.25 -12.78 -13.44
N ALA A 119 -7.38 -12.57 -14.10
CA ALA A 119 -8.67 -12.24 -13.47
C ALA A 119 -9.08 -13.26 -12.38
N ASP A 120 -8.76 -14.54 -12.58
CA ASP A 120 -9.11 -15.61 -11.63
C ASP A 120 -8.18 -15.67 -10.40
N ASP A 121 -7.09 -14.91 -10.38
CA ASP A 121 -6.20 -14.76 -9.20
C ASP A 121 -6.54 -13.48 -8.40
N ILE A 122 -7.50 -12.67 -8.83
CA ILE A 122 -7.80 -11.34 -8.27
C ILE A 122 -9.17 -11.32 -7.60
N ALA A 123 -9.24 -10.69 -6.43
CA ALA A 123 -10.48 -10.26 -5.78
C ALA A 123 -10.69 -8.76 -6.04
N PHE A 124 -11.69 -8.41 -6.83
CA PHE A 124 -12.08 -7.02 -7.09
C PHE A 124 -13.03 -6.53 -6.00
N ILE A 125 -12.72 -5.42 -5.35
CA ILE A 125 -13.57 -4.76 -4.34
C ILE A 125 -14.12 -3.51 -4.99
N LYS A 126 -15.39 -3.53 -5.45
CA LYS A 126 -16.04 -2.44 -6.20
C LYS A 126 -16.85 -1.49 -5.33
N SER A 127 -16.80 -1.67 -4.03
CA SER A 127 -17.58 -0.94 -3.02
C SER A 127 -16.72 -0.15 -2.04
N MET A 128 -15.47 0.15 -2.41
CA MET A 128 -14.58 0.96 -1.58
C MET A 128 -15.12 2.37 -1.37
N THR A 129 -14.93 2.91 -0.18
CA THR A 129 -15.29 4.30 0.17
C THR A 129 -14.21 4.94 1.03
N THR A 130 -14.12 6.26 0.97
CA THR A 130 -13.23 7.07 1.83
C THR A 130 -13.93 8.37 2.25
N ASP A 131 -13.44 9.01 3.31
CA ASP A 131 -13.99 10.28 3.80
C ASP A 131 -13.33 11.50 3.17
N GLN A 132 -12.35 11.29 2.28
CA GLN A 132 -11.53 12.37 1.72
C GLN A 132 -11.60 12.37 0.19
N PHE A 133 -11.70 13.56 -0.41
CA PHE A 133 -11.74 13.75 -1.86
C PHE A 133 -10.53 14.52 -2.41
N ASN A 134 -9.59 14.93 -1.55
CA ASN A 134 -8.30 15.50 -1.94
C ASN A 134 -7.18 14.48 -1.72
N HIS A 135 -6.20 14.45 -2.63
CA HIS A 135 -5.15 13.45 -2.67
C HIS A 135 -4.38 13.30 -1.35
N ALA A 136 -3.77 14.36 -0.83
CA ALA A 136 -2.93 14.27 0.37
C ALA A 136 -3.68 13.74 1.61
N PRO A 137 -4.82 14.30 2.03
CA PRO A 137 -5.56 13.75 3.17
C PRO A 137 -6.15 12.36 2.91
N ALA A 138 -6.50 12.02 1.66
CA ALA A 138 -7.00 10.69 1.31
C ALA A 138 -5.89 9.63 1.37
N GLU A 139 -4.70 9.92 0.84
CA GLU A 139 -3.53 9.05 0.98
C GLU A 139 -3.15 8.85 2.45
N LEU A 140 -3.13 9.94 3.23
CA LEU A 140 -2.85 9.83 4.67
C LEU A 140 -3.88 8.96 5.38
N LEU A 141 -5.19 9.15 5.12
CA LEU A 141 -6.24 8.32 5.70
C LEU A 141 -6.06 6.84 5.31
N LEU A 142 -5.78 6.57 4.05
CA LEU A 142 -5.58 5.21 3.54
C LEU A 142 -4.39 4.51 4.20
N TYR A 143 -3.29 5.22 4.45
CA TYR A 143 -2.06 4.60 4.95
C TYR A 143 -1.83 4.75 6.45
N THR A 144 -2.41 5.75 7.10
CA THR A 144 -2.15 6.02 8.52
C THR A 144 -3.41 5.96 9.40
N GLY A 145 -4.59 5.74 8.79
CA GLY A 145 -5.87 5.76 9.49
C GLY A 145 -6.29 7.16 9.95
N SER A 146 -5.68 8.22 9.41
CA SER A 146 -6.03 9.61 9.72
C SER A 146 -5.71 10.51 8.54
N PRO A 147 -6.58 11.46 8.18
CA PRO A 147 -6.31 12.42 7.12
C PRO A 147 -5.27 13.49 7.51
N ARG A 148 -4.76 13.43 8.74
CA ARG A 148 -3.78 14.36 9.30
C ARG A 148 -2.43 13.68 9.46
N GLU A 149 -1.38 14.45 9.31
CA GLU A 149 0.00 14.01 9.52
C GLU A 149 0.29 13.58 10.97
N GLY A 150 1.41 12.90 11.18
CA GLY A 150 1.94 12.54 12.49
C GLY A 150 1.57 11.12 12.96
N ARG A 151 0.68 10.39 12.27
CA ARG A 151 0.40 8.98 12.58
C ARG A 151 1.30 8.03 11.79
N PRO A 152 1.63 6.85 12.35
CA PRO A 152 2.42 5.84 11.67
C PRO A 152 1.69 5.28 10.45
N SER A 153 2.42 5.03 9.39
CA SER A 153 1.91 4.36 8.20
C SER A 153 1.70 2.86 8.42
N MET A 154 0.90 2.23 7.56
CA MET A 154 0.57 0.80 7.61
C MET A 154 1.83 -0.08 7.67
N GLY A 155 2.83 0.17 6.81
CA GLY A 155 4.09 -0.58 6.83
C GLY A 155 4.85 -0.41 8.14
N SER A 156 4.79 0.76 8.77
CA SER A 156 5.37 0.99 10.10
C SER A 156 4.63 0.21 11.18
N TRP A 157 3.30 0.14 11.15
CA TRP A 157 2.51 -0.70 12.05
C TRP A 157 2.82 -2.19 11.87
N VAL A 158 2.93 -2.66 10.63
CA VAL A 158 3.28 -4.06 10.33
C VAL A 158 4.66 -4.41 10.87
N THR A 159 5.65 -3.55 10.62
CA THR A 159 7.02 -3.75 11.11
C THR A 159 7.11 -3.64 12.64
N TYR A 160 6.34 -2.73 13.25
CA TYR A 160 6.22 -2.65 14.71
C TYR A 160 5.61 -3.92 15.30
N GLY A 161 4.57 -4.48 14.68
CA GLY A 161 3.90 -5.68 15.17
C GLY A 161 4.70 -6.97 14.96
N LEU A 162 5.23 -7.20 13.75
CA LEU A 162 5.90 -8.47 13.39
C LEU A 162 7.43 -8.44 13.46
N GLY A 163 8.05 -7.26 13.47
CA GLY A 163 9.48 -7.16 13.23
C GLY A 163 9.85 -7.54 11.79
N SER A 164 11.07 -7.99 11.58
CA SER A 164 11.59 -8.45 10.30
C SER A 164 12.18 -9.84 10.41
N GLU A 165 11.94 -10.70 9.44
CA GLU A 165 12.62 -12.01 9.33
C GLU A 165 14.04 -11.84 8.79
N ASN A 166 14.24 -10.82 7.95
CA ASN A 166 15.54 -10.48 7.40
C ASN A 166 16.19 -9.37 8.24
N GLN A 167 17.34 -9.68 8.85
CA GLN A 167 18.10 -8.72 9.66
C GLN A 167 19.01 -7.79 8.83
N ASN A 168 19.16 -8.04 7.52
CA ASN A 168 20.07 -7.32 6.63
C ASN A 168 19.34 -6.34 5.70
N LEU A 169 18.00 -6.39 5.66
CA LEU A 169 17.13 -5.50 4.89
C LEU A 169 16.11 -4.84 5.80
N PRO A 170 15.61 -3.63 5.44
CA PRO A 170 14.51 -3.02 6.16
C PRO A 170 13.27 -3.91 6.13
N GLY A 171 12.50 -3.95 7.22
CA GLY A 171 11.21 -4.63 7.22
C GLY A 171 10.15 -3.92 6.37
N PHE A 172 10.35 -2.62 6.11
CA PHE A 172 9.47 -1.79 5.31
C PHE A 172 10.26 -0.98 4.28
N VAL A 173 9.93 -1.13 3.00
CA VAL A 173 10.55 -0.44 1.85
C VAL A 173 9.51 0.36 1.08
N ALA A 174 9.84 1.60 0.74
CA ALA A 174 9.07 2.44 -0.18
C ALA A 174 9.79 2.57 -1.53
N LEU A 175 9.07 2.34 -2.62
CA LEU A 175 9.56 2.47 -4.01
C LEU A 175 8.75 3.57 -4.72
N ILE A 176 9.42 4.51 -5.36
CA ILE A 176 8.78 5.62 -6.06
C ILE A 176 9.18 5.57 -7.54
N SER A 177 8.20 5.33 -8.42
CA SER A 177 8.46 5.05 -9.84
C SER A 177 8.72 6.29 -10.69
N SER A 178 8.02 7.38 -10.42
CA SER A 178 8.05 8.60 -11.24
C SER A 178 9.06 9.66 -10.78
N GLY A 179 9.74 9.41 -9.64
CA GLY A 179 10.58 10.41 -8.98
C GLY A 179 9.80 11.51 -8.26
N VAL A 180 8.46 11.50 -8.33
CA VAL A 180 7.56 12.42 -7.62
C VAL A 180 7.07 11.73 -6.36
N GLN A 181 7.20 12.40 -5.22
CA GLN A 181 6.68 11.89 -3.94
C GLN A 181 5.15 11.73 -4.00
N PRO A 182 4.55 10.77 -3.27
CA PRO A 182 3.10 10.71 -3.11
C PRO A 182 2.56 12.04 -2.52
N ASN A 183 1.27 12.31 -2.70
CA ASN A 183 0.68 13.57 -2.23
C ASN A 183 0.74 13.75 -0.70
N GLY A 184 0.63 12.65 0.07
CA GLY A 184 0.85 12.64 1.51
C GLY A 184 2.33 12.74 1.91
N GLY A 185 3.24 12.89 0.93
CA GLY A 185 4.68 13.00 1.14
C GLY A 185 5.28 11.78 1.84
N LYS A 186 6.35 12.03 2.58
CA LYS A 186 7.02 10.97 3.38
C LYS A 186 6.14 10.43 4.50
N ASN A 187 5.08 11.13 4.90
CA ASN A 187 4.15 10.64 5.91
C ASN A 187 3.39 9.38 5.44
N SER A 188 3.21 9.19 4.12
CA SER A 188 2.59 7.99 3.55
C SER A 188 3.39 6.70 3.83
N PHE A 189 4.68 6.81 4.19
CA PHE A 189 5.54 5.69 4.60
C PHE A 189 6.39 6.01 5.85
N GLY A 190 5.99 7.02 6.61
CA GLY A 190 6.65 7.48 7.84
C GLY A 190 6.27 6.66 9.07
N ASN A 191 7.13 6.73 10.08
CA ASN A 191 6.91 6.09 11.38
C ASN A 191 5.95 6.86 12.30
N GLY A 192 5.60 8.11 12.00
CA GLY A 192 4.78 8.94 12.88
C GLY A 192 5.35 8.99 14.31
N PHE A 193 4.53 8.64 15.30
CA PHE A 193 4.94 8.57 16.71
C PHE A 193 5.57 7.22 17.12
N LEU A 194 5.66 6.23 16.23
CA LEU A 194 6.43 5.02 16.50
C LEU A 194 7.94 5.32 16.45
N PRO A 195 8.80 4.54 17.13
CA PRO A 195 10.24 4.66 16.99
C PRO A 195 10.70 4.67 15.53
N SER A 196 11.70 5.49 15.22
CA SER A 196 12.15 5.76 13.85
C SER A 196 12.68 4.53 13.10
N VAL A 197 13.05 3.47 13.80
CA VAL A 197 13.47 2.18 13.22
C VAL A 197 12.37 1.49 12.40
N PHE A 198 11.11 1.84 12.61
CA PHE A 198 9.96 1.29 11.86
C PHE A 198 9.59 2.10 10.63
N GLN A 199 10.30 3.20 10.35
CA GLN A 199 10.06 4.01 9.17
C GLN A 199 10.36 3.23 7.88
N GLY A 200 9.56 3.47 6.84
CA GLY A 200 9.82 2.96 5.50
C GLY A 200 11.11 3.53 4.92
N VAL A 201 11.97 2.67 4.44
CA VAL A 201 13.21 3.06 3.75
C VAL A 201 12.92 3.25 2.28
N GLN A 202 13.10 4.48 1.79
CA GLN A 202 12.93 4.76 0.37
C GLN A 202 14.09 4.19 -0.43
N CYS A 203 13.78 3.22 -1.29
CA CYS A 203 14.72 2.65 -2.27
C CYS A 203 14.44 3.18 -3.68
N ARG A 204 15.48 3.21 -4.51
CA ARG A 204 15.43 3.74 -5.88
C ARG A 204 15.90 2.68 -6.87
N SER A 205 15.20 2.57 -8.00
CA SER A 205 15.59 1.65 -9.08
C SER A 205 16.68 2.21 -10.02
N LYS A 206 17.12 3.45 -9.78
CA LYS A 206 18.17 4.13 -10.55
C LYS A 206 19.12 4.89 -9.64
N GLY A 207 20.42 4.82 -9.92
CA GLY A 207 21.48 5.42 -9.09
C GLY A 207 21.70 4.63 -7.80
N ASP A 208 22.16 5.31 -6.74
CA ASP A 208 22.31 4.67 -5.43
C ASP A 208 20.96 4.17 -4.93
N PRO A 209 20.82 2.87 -4.64
CA PRO A 209 19.55 2.28 -4.21
C PRO A 209 18.97 2.93 -2.96
N VAL A 210 19.80 3.30 -2.00
CA VAL A 210 19.44 4.05 -0.79
C VAL A 210 20.41 5.20 -0.65
N LEU A 211 19.89 6.42 -0.46
CA LEU A 211 20.73 7.60 -0.28
C LEU A 211 21.61 7.46 0.97
N TYR A 212 22.88 7.82 0.82
CA TYR A 212 23.88 7.85 1.91
C TYR A 212 24.17 6.48 2.56
N VAL A 213 23.76 5.39 1.94
CA VAL A 213 24.12 4.04 2.41
C VAL A 213 25.58 3.71 2.11
N SER A 214 26.12 4.20 1.00
CA SER A 214 27.52 4.02 0.62
C SER A 214 28.47 4.83 1.49
N ASN A 215 29.69 4.32 1.69
CA ASN A 215 30.71 5.06 2.41
C ASN A 215 31.18 6.28 1.60
N PRO A 216 31.48 7.41 2.25
CA PRO A 216 32.16 8.52 1.62
C PRO A 216 33.52 8.10 1.04
N LYS A 217 33.99 8.85 0.01
CA LYS A 217 35.31 8.61 -0.59
C LYS A 217 36.40 8.65 0.50
N GLY A 218 37.25 7.65 0.53
CA GLY A 218 38.35 7.52 1.50
C GLY A 218 37.97 6.78 2.80
N MET A 219 36.68 6.42 3.00
CA MET A 219 36.26 5.64 4.16
C MET A 219 36.13 4.16 3.78
N SER A 220 37.00 3.31 4.31
CA SER A 220 36.89 1.86 4.17
C SER A 220 35.73 1.31 5.02
N ARG A 221 35.25 0.10 4.68
CA ARG A 221 34.22 -0.58 5.48
C ARG A 221 34.70 -0.85 6.91
N GLU A 222 35.98 -1.16 7.08
CA GLU A 222 36.57 -1.40 8.39
C GLU A 222 36.60 -0.12 9.22
N LEU A 223 37.06 1.01 8.65
CA LEU A 223 37.04 2.30 9.32
C LEU A 223 35.61 2.72 9.69
N ARG A 224 34.65 2.49 8.80
CA ARG A 224 33.24 2.73 9.09
C ARG A 224 32.75 1.87 10.26
N ARG A 225 33.13 0.59 10.34
CA ARG A 225 32.79 -0.30 11.46
C ARG A 225 33.33 0.25 12.79
N LYS A 226 34.61 0.60 12.83
CA LYS A 226 35.26 1.18 14.04
C LYS A 226 34.59 2.47 14.50
N SER A 227 34.25 3.35 13.53
CA SER A 227 33.50 4.59 13.82
C SER A 227 32.13 4.32 14.40
N LEU A 228 31.43 3.32 13.87
CA LEU A 228 30.11 2.93 14.35
C LEU A 228 30.17 2.27 15.73
N ASP A 229 31.18 1.45 16.01
CA ASP A 229 31.39 0.84 17.31
C ASP A 229 31.60 1.92 18.37
N ALA A 230 32.48 2.90 18.13
CA ALA A 230 32.70 4.02 19.04
C ALA A 230 31.42 4.86 19.26
N LEU A 231 30.64 5.12 18.20
CA LEU A 231 29.35 5.82 18.31
C LEU A 231 28.35 5.03 19.15
N ASN A 232 28.29 3.71 18.94
CA ASN A 232 27.40 2.84 19.69
C ASN A 232 27.78 2.77 21.17
N ASP A 233 29.07 2.80 21.51
CA ASP A 233 29.53 2.85 22.91
C ASP A 233 29.09 4.15 23.56
N LEU A 234 29.24 5.29 22.89
CA LEU A 234 28.75 6.58 23.40
C LEU A 234 27.22 6.56 23.59
N ASN A 235 26.48 6.01 22.63
CA ASN A 235 25.02 5.89 22.74
C ASN A 235 24.61 4.96 23.91
N ARG A 236 25.36 3.89 24.20
CA ARG A 236 25.11 3.01 25.36
C ARG A 236 25.31 3.74 26.69
N ILE A 237 26.38 4.55 26.81
CA ILE A 237 26.59 5.39 27.98
C ILE A 237 25.43 6.34 28.17
N GLN A 238 25.03 7.06 27.11
CA GLN A 238 23.87 7.96 27.13
C GLN A 238 22.58 7.26 27.49
N ALA A 239 22.35 6.05 26.94
CA ALA A 239 21.13 5.26 27.24
C ALA A 239 21.08 4.84 28.72
N ALA A 240 22.25 4.50 29.33
CA ALA A 240 22.35 4.14 30.74
C ALA A 240 22.06 5.35 31.65
N GLU A 241 22.54 6.54 31.27
CA GLU A 241 22.32 7.78 32.02
C GLU A 241 20.88 8.31 31.93
N LEU A 242 20.32 8.32 30.73
CA LEU A 242 19.01 8.95 30.47
C LEU A 242 17.84 7.97 30.49
N GLY A 243 18.08 6.65 30.46
CA GLY A 243 17.04 5.62 30.41
C GLY A 243 16.18 5.69 29.15
N SER A 244 16.69 6.29 28.06
CA SER A 244 15.91 6.56 26.84
C SER A 244 15.86 5.34 25.92
N PRO A 245 14.68 4.72 25.71
CA PRO A 245 14.53 3.63 24.75
C PRO A 245 14.86 4.04 23.30
N GLU A 246 14.68 5.33 22.94
CA GLU A 246 14.98 5.85 21.61
C GLU A 246 16.47 5.81 21.28
N THR A 247 17.34 5.97 22.29
CA THR A 247 18.78 5.84 22.09
C THR A 247 19.17 4.41 21.70
N LEU A 248 18.53 3.40 22.29
CA LEU A 248 18.75 1.99 21.95
C LEU A 248 18.24 1.66 20.53
N THR A 249 17.07 2.19 20.15
CA THR A 249 16.56 2.01 18.78
C THR A 249 17.46 2.68 17.73
N ARG A 250 18.11 3.79 18.08
CA ARG A 250 19.09 4.46 17.21
C ARG A 250 20.33 3.60 16.96
N ILE A 251 20.84 2.90 17.98
CA ILE A 251 21.91 1.91 17.81
C ILE A 251 21.50 0.84 16.80
N ALA A 252 20.31 0.27 16.96
CA ALA A 252 19.79 -0.74 16.04
C ALA A 252 19.63 -0.21 14.59
N GLN A 253 19.23 1.06 14.41
CA GLN A 253 19.19 1.70 13.10
C GLN A 253 20.55 1.80 12.43
N TYR A 254 21.58 2.24 13.17
CA TYR A 254 22.94 2.35 12.64
C TYR A 254 23.49 0.99 12.23
N GLU A 255 23.27 -0.04 13.04
CA GLU A 255 23.65 -1.41 12.73
C GLU A 255 22.96 -1.93 11.47
N MET A 256 21.64 -1.67 11.33
CA MET A 256 20.89 -2.04 10.13
C MET A 256 21.46 -1.30 8.90
N ALA A 257 21.67 0.02 8.98
CA ALA A 257 22.22 0.80 7.89
C ALA A 257 23.61 0.29 7.45
N PHE A 258 24.44 -0.16 8.38
CA PHE A 258 25.74 -0.76 8.07
C PHE A 258 25.59 -2.12 7.33
N ARG A 259 24.66 -2.98 7.76
CA ARG A 259 24.39 -4.24 7.08
C ARG A 259 23.81 -4.01 5.68
N MET A 260 22.94 -3.02 5.52
CA MET A 260 22.34 -2.63 4.25
C MET A 260 23.35 -2.23 3.17
N GLN A 261 24.54 -1.77 3.54
CA GLN A 261 25.61 -1.41 2.59
C GLN A 261 25.99 -2.58 1.64
N ALA A 262 25.88 -3.81 2.11
CA ALA A 262 26.16 -4.98 1.30
C ALA A 262 24.88 -5.59 0.67
N SER A 263 23.81 -5.72 1.45
CA SER A 263 22.60 -6.46 1.06
C SER A 263 21.69 -5.69 0.10
N VAL A 264 21.59 -4.37 0.27
CA VAL A 264 20.70 -3.56 -0.60
C VAL A 264 21.19 -3.53 -2.04
N PRO A 265 22.47 -3.23 -2.36
CA PRO A 265 22.96 -3.26 -3.73
C PRO A 265 22.72 -4.61 -4.42
N GLU A 266 22.89 -5.73 -3.69
CA GLU A 266 22.67 -7.07 -4.24
C GLU A 266 21.21 -7.30 -4.65
N VAL A 267 20.26 -6.93 -3.78
CA VAL A 267 18.82 -7.13 -4.03
C VAL A 267 18.31 -6.17 -5.12
N MET A 268 18.83 -4.94 -5.13
CA MET A 268 18.39 -3.89 -6.06
C MET A 268 18.99 -4.01 -7.46
N ASP A 269 20.03 -4.84 -7.63
CA ASP A 269 20.62 -5.10 -8.95
C ASP A 269 19.80 -6.14 -9.72
N ILE A 270 18.89 -5.66 -10.57
CA ILE A 270 18.08 -6.51 -11.45
C ILE A 270 18.81 -6.98 -12.71
N SER A 271 20.06 -6.54 -12.97
CA SER A 271 20.83 -6.96 -14.15
C SER A 271 21.16 -8.45 -14.13
N LYS A 272 21.12 -9.07 -12.95
CA LYS A 272 21.34 -10.50 -12.74
C LYS A 272 20.10 -11.37 -12.97
N GLU A 273 18.93 -10.77 -13.19
CA GLU A 273 17.72 -11.53 -13.50
C GLU A 273 17.83 -12.17 -14.89
N PRO A 274 17.33 -13.39 -15.07
CA PRO A 274 17.27 -14.03 -16.38
C PRO A 274 16.49 -13.17 -17.37
N LYS A 275 16.92 -13.19 -18.65
CA LYS A 275 16.31 -12.40 -19.72
C LYS A 275 14.79 -12.60 -19.80
N HIS A 276 14.30 -13.82 -19.68
CA HIS A 276 12.85 -14.10 -19.75
C HIS A 276 12.06 -13.43 -18.60
N ILE A 277 12.67 -13.25 -17.43
CA ILE A 277 12.06 -12.50 -16.31
C ILE A 277 12.04 -11.00 -16.63
N LEU A 278 13.18 -10.45 -17.09
CA LEU A 278 13.22 -9.04 -17.51
C LEU A 278 12.18 -8.75 -18.60
N ASP A 279 12.07 -9.61 -19.59
CA ASP A 279 11.11 -9.49 -20.71
C ASP A 279 9.65 -9.60 -20.20
N ALA A 280 9.38 -10.52 -19.24
CA ALA A 280 8.05 -10.70 -18.67
C ALA A 280 7.55 -9.47 -17.92
N TYR A 281 8.44 -8.80 -17.17
CA TYR A 281 8.14 -7.56 -16.46
C TYR A 281 8.28 -6.29 -17.31
N ASP A 282 8.79 -6.38 -18.55
CA ASP A 282 9.25 -5.23 -19.35
C ASP A 282 10.29 -4.37 -18.59
N ALA A 283 11.12 -5.03 -17.77
CA ALA A 283 12.11 -4.39 -16.93
C ALA A 283 13.41 -4.15 -17.71
N LYS A 284 14.03 -3.00 -17.47
CA LYS A 284 15.27 -2.58 -18.14
C LYS A 284 16.30 -2.17 -17.08
N PRO A 285 17.35 -2.99 -16.83
CA PRO A 285 18.38 -2.65 -15.86
C PRO A 285 18.93 -1.23 -16.07
N GLY A 286 19.10 -0.48 -14.97
CA GLY A 286 19.59 0.90 -14.99
C GLY A 286 18.55 1.97 -15.31
N ALA A 287 17.33 1.61 -15.75
CA ALA A 287 16.23 2.55 -15.93
C ALA A 287 15.47 2.79 -14.61
N GLY A 288 14.96 4.01 -14.43
CA GLY A 288 13.98 4.31 -13.37
C GLY A 288 12.58 4.14 -13.94
N SER A 289 11.90 3.01 -13.67
CA SER A 289 10.58 2.71 -14.23
C SER A 289 9.67 1.99 -13.22
N LEU A 290 8.37 2.04 -13.46
CA LEU A 290 7.39 1.25 -12.71
C LEU A 290 7.68 -0.26 -12.84
N ALA A 291 8.00 -0.73 -14.04
CA ALA A 291 8.34 -2.12 -14.32
C ALA A 291 9.52 -2.61 -13.46
N ASN A 292 10.59 -1.82 -13.37
CA ASN A 292 11.74 -2.15 -12.52
C ASN A 292 11.35 -2.19 -11.04
N ASN A 293 10.54 -1.23 -10.57
CA ASN A 293 10.09 -1.20 -9.20
C ASN A 293 9.16 -2.37 -8.84
N ILE A 294 8.31 -2.83 -9.76
CA ILE A 294 7.47 -4.02 -9.57
C ILE A 294 8.34 -5.29 -9.47
N LEU A 295 9.35 -5.43 -10.34
CA LEU A 295 10.30 -6.53 -10.24
C LEU A 295 11.11 -6.48 -8.94
N LEU A 296 11.53 -5.28 -8.51
CA LEU A 296 12.21 -5.07 -7.23
C LEU A 296 11.30 -5.44 -6.05
N ALA A 297 10.01 -5.12 -6.10
CA ALA A 297 9.06 -5.51 -5.05
C ALA A 297 9.00 -7.03 -4.89
N ARG A 298 8.97 -7.81 -5.99
CA ARG A 298 9.06 -9.28 -5.95
C ARG A 298 10.37 -9.74 -5.28
N ARG A 299 11.52 -9.18 -5.69
CA ARG A 299 12.83 -9.54 -5.12
C ARG A 299 12.92 -9.23 -3.61
N LEU A 300 12.35 -8.11 -3.19
CA LEU A 300 12.34 -7.69 -1.79
C LEU A 300 11.54 -8.66 -0.91
N VAL A 301 10.33 -9.06 -1.34
CA VAL A 301 9.54 -10.03 -0.56
C VAL A 301 10.16 -11.42 -0.58
N GLU A 302 10.77 -11.86 -1.69
CA GLU A 302 11.54 -13.10 -1.78
C GLU A 302 12.73 -13.13 -0.79
N LYS A 303 13.26 -11.96 -0.42
CA LYS A 303 14.30 -11.79 0.59
C LYS A 303 13.76 -11.49 2.00
N GLY A 304 12.46 -11.61 2.23
CA GLY A 304 11.83 -11.51 3.55
C GLY A 304 11.51 -10.08 4.00
N VAL A 305 11.40 -9.11 3.08
CA VAL A 305 10.86 -7.79 3.39
C VAL A 305 9.37 -7.91 3.65
N ARG A 306 8.90 -7.42 4.81
CA ARG A 306 7.50 -7.55 5.26
C ARG A 306 6.52 -6.69 4.48
N PHE A 307 6.91 -5.46 4.17
CA PHE A 307 6.03 -4.50 3.52
C PHE A 307 6.78 -3.73 2.43
N VAL A 308 6.32 -3.86 1.19
CA VAL A 308 6.82 -3.08 0.06
C VAL A 308 5.71 -2.18 -0.43
N HIS A 309 5.90 -0.87 -0.30
CA HIS A 309 4.97 0.14 -0.74
C HIS A 309 5.49 0.82 -2.00
N LEU A 310 4.82 0.60 -3.12
CA LEU A 310 5.19 1.18 -4.40
C LEU A 310 4.22 2.30 -4.74
N PHE A 311 4.75 3.48 -5.03
CA PHE A 311 4.00 4.64 -5.48
C PHE A 311 4.29 4.91 -6.96
N ASP A 312 3.23 4.99 -7.76
CA ASP A 312 3.31 5.33 -9.17
C ASP A 312 2.44 6.54 -9.48
N TRP A 313 3.06 7.66 -9.83
CA TRP A 313 2.39 8.93 -10.12
C TRP A 313 1.79 8.98 -11.52
N GLY A 314 0.76 9.82 -11.71
CA GLY A 314 0.18 10.15 -13.01
C GLY A 314 -1.12 9.42 -13.32
N TRP A 315 -1.91 9.11 -12.29
CA TRP A 315 -3.23 8.50 -12.43
C TRP A 315 -4.40 9.50 -12.27
N ASP A 316 -4.09 10.80 -12.27
CA ASP A 316 -5.05 11.89 -12.07
C ASP A 316 -5.66 12.35 -13.41
N PHE A 317 -6.71 11.65 -13.88
CA PHE A 317 -7.29 11.80 -15.21
C PHE A 317 -8.42 12.83 -15.27
N HIS A 318 -8.09 14.10 -15.12
CA HIS A 318 -9.03 15.23 -15.21
C HIS A 318 -9.39 15.67 -16.63
N GLY A 319 -8.66 15.24 -17.65
CA GLY A 319 -8.88 15.69 -19.04
C GLY A 319 -8.42 17.14 -19.30
N THR A 320 -7.49 17.64 -18.50
CA THR A 320 -6.91 19.00 -18.67
C THR A 320 -5.94 19.09 -19.86
N GLY A 321 -5.52 17.96 -20.38
CA GLY A 321 -4.67 17.81 -21.57
C GLY A 321 -4.64 16.38 -22.05
N ALA A 322 -4.10 16.11 -23.22
CA ALA A 322 -4.05 14.76 -23.80
C ALA A 322 -3.44 13.69 -22.87
N PRO A 323 -2.34 13.96 -22.12
CA PRO A 323 -1.76 12.96 -21.23
C PRO A 323 -2.67 12.62 -20.04
N THR A 324 -3.56 13.53 -19.62
CA THR A 324 -4.48 13.36 -18.49
C THR A 324 -5.92 13.03 -18.96
N GLY A 325 -6.07 12.65 -20.22
CA GLY A 325 -7.35 12.25 -20.80
C GLY A 325 -7.62 10.76 -20.65
N LEU A 326 -8.90 10.40 -20.52
CA LEU A 326 -9.38 9.02 -20.37
C LEU A 326 -9.19 8.13 -21.62
N GLY A 327 -9.00 8.71 -22.81
CA GLY A 327 -8.72 7.94 -24.03
C GLY A 327 -7.26 7.46 -24.06
N ASP A 328 -6.48 8.05 -24.97
CA ASP A 328 -5.07 7.64 -25.18
C ASP A 328 -4.18 7.88 -23.95
N GLY A 329 -4.46 8.92 -23.15
CA GLY A 329 -3.71 9.21 -21.93
C GLY A 329 -3.78 8.04 -20.95
N LEU A 330 -5.00 7.58 -20.59
CA LEU A 330 -5.20 6.43 -19.72
C LEU A 330 -4.64 5.15 -20.33
N ARG A 331 -4.88 4.89 -21.63
CA ARG A 331 -4.35 3.73 -22.33
C ARG A 331 -2.82 3.67 -22.27
N ASN A 332 -2.14 4.79 -22.49
CA ASN A 332 -0.69 4.86 -22.42
C ASN A 332 -0.17 4.65 -20.99
N LYS A 333 -0.87 5.16 -19.99
CA LYS A 333 -0.54 4.91 -18.59
C LYS A 333 -0.72 3.44 -18.21
N CYS A 334 -1.83 2.83 -18.60
CA CYS A 334 -2.08 1.41 -18.40
C CYS A 334 -0.99 0.52 -19.02
N LYS A 335 -0.50 0.83 -20.22
CA LYS A 335 0.62 0.08 -20.86
C LYS A 335 1.86 -0.02 -19.98
N THR A 336 2.13 0.99 -19.13
CA THR A 336 3.30 0.96 -18.24
C THR A 336 3.10 0.05 -17.03
N MET A 337 1.84 -0.29 -16.69
CA MET A 337 1.45 -1.00 -15.48
C MET A 337 0.96 -2.43 -15.78
N ASP A 338 0.19 -2.62 -16.83
CA ASP A 338 -0.57 -3.84 -17.14
C ASP A 338 0.32 -5.09 -17.18
N LYS A 339 1.33 -5.08 -18.04
CA LYS A 339 2.26 -6.21 -18.21
C LYS A 339 3.10 -6.50 -16.97
N PRO A 340 3.76 -5.51 -16.33
CA PRO A 340 4.54 -5.75 -15.10
C PRO A 340 3.70 -6.27 -13.92
N VAL A 341 2.47 -5.79 -13.73
CA VAL A 341 1.59 -6.24 -12.64
C VAL A 341 1.09 -7.65 -12.91
N ALA A 342 0.67 -7.96 -14.14
CA ALA A 342 0.32 -9.33 -14.52
C ALA A 342 1.51 -10.30 -14.35
N ALA A 343 2.71 -9.85 -14.69
CA ALA A 343 3.93 -10.64 -14.48
C ALA A 343 4.21 -10.89 -13.00
N LEU A 344 3.98 -9.88 -12.12
CA LEU A 344 4.15 -10.02 -10.67
C LEU A 344 3.27 -11.13 -10.11
N ILE A 345 1.98 -11.15 -10.44
CA ILE A 345 1.03 -12.16 -9.98
C ILE A 345 1.50 -13.56 -10.43
N ARG A 346 1.80 -13.69 -11.72
CA ARG A 346 2.24 -14.95 -12.33
C ARG A 346 3.57 -15.44 -11.76
N ASP A 347 4.56 -14.57 -11.61
CA ASP A 347 5.91 -14.93 -11.11
C ASP A 347 5.85 -15.35 -9.65
N LEU A 348 5.11 -14.63 -8.80
CA LEU A 348 4.88 -15.03 -7.40
C LEU A 348 4.17 -16.39 -7.32
N LYS A 349 3.16 -16.63 -8.17
CA LYS A 349 2.44 -17.90 -8.25
C LYS A 349 3.37 -19.06 -8.65
N GLN A 350 4.18 -18.86 -9.70
CA GLN A 350 5.14 -19.86 -10.19
C GLN A 350 6.23 -20.18 -9.16
N ARG A 351 6.60 -19.21 -8.30
CA ARG A 351 7.58 -19.40 -7.22
C ARG A 351 6.98 -19.98 -5.94
N GLY A 352 5.65 -20.17 -5.89
CA GLY A 352 4.96 -20.59 -4.66
C GLY A 352 4.94 -19.50 -3.57
N LEU A 353 5.13 -18.24 -3.95
CA LEU A 353 5.17 -17.09 -3.03
C LEU A 353 3.83 -16.34 -2.97
N LEU A 354 2.92 -16.54 -3.93
CA LEU A 354 1.66 -15.80 -4.01
C LEU A 354 0.77 -16.09 -2.79
N ASP A 355 0.74 -17.34 -2.32
CA ASP A 355 -0.09 -17.75 -1.19
C ASP A 355 0.31 -17.05 0.12
N GLU A 356 1.58 -16.63 0.24
CA GLU A 356 2.14 -15.95 1.41
C GLU A 356 2.41 -14.46 1.19
N THR A 357 2.15 -13.93 -0.02
CA THR A 357 2.34 -12.53 -0.38
C THR A 357 1.02 -11.91 -0.78
N LEU A 358 0.56 -10.94 0.01
CA LEU A 358 -0.63 -10.16 -0.31
C LEU A 358 -0.26 -9.02 -1.24
N ILE A 359 -0.83 -9.01 -2.45
CA ILE A 359 -0.77 -7.87 -3.37
C ILE A 359 -2.04 -7.05 -3.17
N VAL A 360 -1.88 -5.73 -2.99
CA VAL A 360 -2.99 -4.76 -2.96
C VAL A 360 -2.73 -3.71 -4.02
N TRP A 361 -3.74 -3.38 -4.81
CA TRP A 361 -3.66 -2.38 -5.86
C TRP A 361 -4.83 -1.41 -5.76
N GLY A 362 -4.55 -0.13 -5.90
CA GLY A 362 -5.58 0.90 -5.95
C GLY A 362 -5.04 2.30 -5.78
N GLY A 363 -5.97 3.25 -5.73
CA GLY A 363 -5.71 4.65 -5.41
C GLY A 363 -6.42 5.08 -4.13
N GLU A 364 -6.36 6.37 -3.85
CA GLU A 364 -6.83 6.97 -2.59
C GLU A 364 -8.34 7.23 -2.55
N PHE A 365 -9.00 7.37 -3.72
CA PHE A 365 -10.46 7.54 -3.88
C PHE A 365 -10.91 7.10 -5.28
N GLY A 366 -12.12 7.41 -5.68
CA GLY A 366 -12.70 7.12 -6.99
C GLY A 366 -12.80 8.33 -7.90
N ARG A 367 -13.51 8.14 -9.01
CA ARG A 367 -13.76 9.15 -10.03
C ARG A 367 -15.23 9.26 -10.34
N THR A 368 -15.71 10.49 -10.59
CA THR A 368 -17.11 10.77 -10.88
C THR A 368 -17.63 10.04 -12.13
N PRO A 369 -18.92 9.61 -12.13
CA PRO A 369 -19.56 9.05 -13.30
C PRO A 369 -20.03 10.12 -14.31
N PHE A 370 -19.54 11.34 -14.16
CA PHE A 370 -19.81 12.45 -15.07
C PHE A 370 -18.50 13.16 -15.45
N ARG A 371 -18.59 13.97 -16.47
CA ARG A 371 -17.49 14.76 -16.99
C ARG A 371 -17.14 15.90 -16.04
N GLU A 372 -15.85 16.11 -15.80
CA GLU A 372 -15.38 17.22 -14.97
C GLU A 372 -15.79 18.57 -15.55
N GLY A 373 -16.28 19.46 -14.68
CA GLY A 373 -16.85 20.75 -15.07
C GLY A 373 -15.85 21.70 -15.75
N ARG A 374 -14.60 21.78 -15.26
CA ARG A 374 -13.54 22.62 -15.86
C ARG A 374 -13.23 22.25 -17.31
N THR A 375 -13.37 20.98 -17.65
CA THR A 375 -13.02 20.43 -18.96
C THR A 375 -14.25 20.18 -19.85
N SER A 376 -15.44 20.65 -19.44
CA SER A 376 -16.71 20.40 -20.15
C SER A 376 -16.71 20.84 -21.62
N LYS A 377 -15.90 21.84 -21.98
CA LYS A 377 -15.74 22.34 -23.37
C LYS A 377 -14.51 21.72 -24.09
N SER A 378 -13.66 20.94 -23.42
CA SER A 378 -12.51 20.28 -24.03
C SER A 378 -12.95 19.11 -24.89
N LYS A 379 -12.16 18.71 -25.88
CA LYS A 379 -12.32 17.43 -26.58
C LYS A 379 -11.75 16.25 -25.77
N VAL A 380 -10.92 16.55 -24.77
CA VAL A 380 -10.31 15.54 -23.90
C VAL A 380 -11.25 15.23 -22.74
N LEU A 381 -11.56 13.96 -22.56
CA LEU A 381 -12.46 13.49 -21.50
C LEU A 381 -11.71 13.33 -20.17
N GLY A 382 -12.36 13.68 -19.07
CA GLY A 382 -11.82 13.52 -17.72
C GLY A 382 -12.90 13.49 -16.65
N ARG A 383 -12.57 12.94 -15.50
CA ARG A 383 -13.46 12.79 -14.34
C ARG A 383 -12.95 13.56 -13.15
N ASP A 384 -13.85 14.07 -12.33
CA ASP A 384 -13.55 14.71 -11.04
C ASP A 384 -13.30 13.67 -9.95
N HIS A 385 -12.80 14.08 -8.79
CA HIS A 385 -12.58 13.26 -7.61
C HIS A 385 -13.91 12.77 -7.02
N TYR A 386 -13.94 11.51 -6.55
CA TYR A 386 -15.15 10.95 -5.98
C TYR A 386 -14.88 9.96 -4.85
N PRO A 387 -15.22 10.29 -3.58
CA PRO A 387 -14.88 9.45 -2.43
C PRO A 387 -15.91 8.34 -2.14
N ASP A 388 -17.15 8.46 -2.67
CA ASP A 388 -18.29 7.67 -2.20
C ASP A 388 -18.31 6.24 -2.72
N VAL A 389 -17.62 5.97 -3.85
CA VAL A 389 -17.46 4.61 -4.37
C VAL A 389 -16.26 4.52 -5.32
N TYR A 390 -15.46 3.48 -5.17
CA TYR A 390 -14.34 3.18 -6.08
C TYR A 390 -13.93 1.72 -6.01
N THR A 391 -13.00 1.33 -6.90
CA THR A 391 -12.50 -0.03 -7.00
C THR A 391 -11.05 -0.10 -6.52
N GLN A 392 -10.79 -1.06 -5.63
CA GLN A 392 -9.45 -1.60 -5.38
C GLN A 392 -9.49 -3.11 -5.62
N TRP A 393 -8.33 -3.74 -5.71
CA TRP A 393 -8.27 -5.18 -5.79
C TRP A 393 -7.10 -5.76 -4.99
N MET A 394 -7.23 -7.04 -4.66
CA MET A 394 -6.25 -7.81 -3.90
C MET A 394 -5.98 -9.15 -4.60
N ALA A 395 -4.77 -9.70 -4.41
CA ALA A 395 -4.41 -11.04 -4.88
C ALA A 395 -3.44 -11.72 -3.93
N GLY A 396 -3.51 -13.03 -3.80
CA GLY A 396 -2.64 -13.82 -2.93
C GLY A 396 -2.84 -13.59 -1.44
N GLY A 397 -1.91 -14.07 -0.61
CA GLY A 397 -1.91 -13.87 0.84
C GLY A 397 -3.19 -14.31 1.55
N GLY A 398 -3.86 -15.38 1.07
CA GLY A 398 -5.11 -15.89 1.63
C GLY A 398 -6.37 -15.14 1.22
N VAL A 399 -6.31 -14.37 0.12
CA VAL A 399 -7.49 -13.75 -0.53
C VAL A 399 -8.08 -14.73 -1.54
N LYS A 400 -9.41 -14.77 -1.66
CA LYS A 400 -10.10 -15.55 -2.71
C LYS A 400 -9.83 -14.93 -4.07
N GLY A 401 -9.13 -15.63 -4.95
CA GLY A 401 -9.04 -15.25 -6.35
C GLY A 401 -10.36 -15.47 -7.10
N GLY A 402 -10.55 -14.75 -8.21
CA GLY A 402 -11.68 -14.93 -9.10
C GLY A 402 -13.02 -14.47 -8.53
N ILE A 403 -13.05 -13.45 -7.69
CA ILE A 403 -14.29 -12.90 -7.14
C ILE A 403 -14.42 -11.40 -7.36
N THR A 404 -15.64 -10.93 -7.34
CA THR A 404 -16.00 -9.51 -7.17
C THR A 404 -16.76 -9.38 -5.85
N HIS A 405 -16.30 -8.51 -4.95
CA HIS A 405 -16.92 -8.19 -3.68
C HIS A 405 -17.53 -6.79 -3.72
N GLY A 406 -18.80 -6.72 -3.36
CA GLY A 406 -19.57 -5.49 -3.39
C GLY A 406 -19.83 -4.95 -4.79
N ALA A 407 -20.71 -3.98 -4.87
CA ALA A 407 -21.10 -3.33 -6.12
C ALA A 407 -21.35 -1.83 -5.93
N SER A 408 -21.07 -1.04 -6.94
CA SER A 408 -21.62 0.30 -7.10
C SER A 408 -22.98 0.23 -7.82
N ASP A 409 -23.78 1.29 -7.71
CA ASP A 409 -25.06 1.39 -8.40
C ASP A 409 -24.88 1.42 -9.94
N GLU A 410 -25.99 1.39 -10.67
CA GLU A 410 -26.01 1.29 -12.13
C GLU A 410 -25.26 2.41 -12.85
N LEU A 411 -25.07 3.55 -12.18
CA LEU A 411 -24.37 4.71 -12.74
C LEU A 411 -22.99 4.93 -12.09
N GLY A 412 -22.66 4.22 -11.00
CA GLY A 412 -21.38 4.39 -10.29
C GLY A 412 -21.33 5.59 -9.36
N PHE A 413 -22.47 5.99 -8.77
CA PHE A 413 -22.53 7.12 -7.82
C PHE A 413 -22.40 6.70 -6.37
N LYS A 414 -22.87 5.54 -6.00
CA LYS A 414 -22.86 5.09 -4.60
C LYS A 414 -22.68 3.59 -4.53
N VAL A 415 -22.29 3.14 -3.36
CA VAL A 415 -22.27 1.71 -3.04
C VAL A 415 -23.70 1.18 -3.03
N ALA A 416 -23.94 0.11 -3.79
CA ALA A 416 -25.20 -0.65 -3.80
C ALA A 416 -25.13 -1.86 -2.86
N GLU A 417 -23.96 -2.54 -2.78
CA GLU A 417 -23.79 -3.77 -2.01
C GLU A 417 -22.45 -3.77 -1.28
N ASP A 418 -22.41 -4.37 -0.11
CA ASP A 418 -21.20 -4.72 0.67
C ASP A 418 -20.17 -3.59 0.77
N LYS A 419 -20.56 -2.46 1.35
CA LYS A 419 -19.70 -1.29 1.56
C LYS A 419 -18.41 -1.66 2.28
N VAL A 420 -17.28 -1.23 1.72
CA VAL A 420 -15.94 -1.36 2.31
C VAL A 420 -15.33 0.02 2.49
N HIS A 421 -15.09 0.43 3.73
CA HIS A 421 -14.39 1.67 4.04
C HIS A 421 -12.86 1.43 4.04
N VAL A 422 -12.05 2.47 3.86
CA VAL A 422 -10.57 2.37 3.93
C VAL A 422 -10.09 1.74 5.23
N HIS A 423 -10.77 1.97 6.35
CA HIS A 423 -10.44 1.31 7.64
C HIS A 423 -10.75 -0.19 7.62
N ASP A 424 -11.73 -0.65 6.84
CA ASP A 424 -12.05 -2.07 6.69
C ASP A 424 -10.97 -2.77 5.85
N LEU A 425 -10.46 -2.09 4.81
CA LEU A 425 -9.31 -2.57 4.05
C LEU A 425 -8.07 -2.69 4.95
N GLN A 426 -7.78 -1.67 5.78
CA GLN A 426 -6.68 -1.70 6.74
C GLN A 426 -6.82 -2.88 7.71
N ALA A 427 -8.01 -3.08 8.28
CA ALA A 427 -8.30 -4.20 9.18
C ALA A 427 -8.10 -5.55 8.48
N THR A 428 -8.51 -5.65 7.20
CA THR A 428 -8.40 -6.88 6.40
C THR A 428 -6.94 -7.22 6.08
N ILE A 429 -6.13 -6.24 5.70
CA ILE A 429 -4.70 -6.42 5.46
C ILE A 429 -3.99 -6.88 6.75
N LEU A 430 -4.28 -6.23 7.88
CA LEU A 430 -3.73 -6.63 9.18
C LEU A 430 -4.17 -8.05 9.58
N HIS A 431 -5.43 -8.42 9.29
CA HIS A 431 -5.93 -9.76 9.57
C HIS A 431 -5.17 -10.83 8.76
N GLN A 432 -4.91 -10.60 7.48
CA GLN A 432 -4.14 -11.56 6.67
C GLN A 432 -2.70 -11.74 7.18
N LEU A 433 -2.14 -10.71 7.82
CA LEU A 433 -0.84 -10.76 8.52
C LEU A 433 -0.91 -11.39 9.93
N GLY A 434 -2.08 -11.90 10.35
CA GLY A 434 -2.28 -12.55 11.64
C GLY A 434 -2.55 -11.61 12.80
N PHE A 435 -2.96 -10.37 12.53
CA PHE A 435 -3.31 -9.42 13.58
C PHE A 435 -4.82 -9.32 13.81
N ASP A 436 -5.21 -9.32 15.05
CA ASP A 436 -6.39 -8.61 15.50
C ASP A 436 -6.03 -7.11 15.54
N HIS A 437 -6.62 -6.34 14.62
CA HIS A 437 -6.31 -4.92 14.46
C HIS A 437 -6.67 -4.07 15.68
N GLU A 438 -7.57 -4.58 16.57
CA GLU A 438 -7.94 -3.89 17.82
C GLU A 438 -6.90 -4.11 18.91
N ARG A 439 -6.14 -5.20 18.85
CA ARG A 439 -5.09 -5.55 19.79
C ARG A 439 -3.72 -5.02 19.38
N LEU A 440 -3.53 -4.62 18.12
CA LEU A 440 -2.31 -3.97 17.62
C LEU A 440 -2.38 -2.48 17.91
N PHE A 441 -1.82 -2.04 19.04
CA PHE A 441 -1.83 -0.64 19.46
C PHE A 441 -0.47 -0.18 19.98
N TYR A 442 -0.27 1.12 19.99
CA TYR A 442 0.85 1.79 20.64
C TYR A 442 0.35 2.88 21.58
N ARG A 443 0.95 2.99 22.78
CA ARG A 443 0.62 4.05 23.73
C ARG A 443 1.48 5.27 23.46
N PHE A 444 0.83 6.37 23.12
CA PHE A 444 1.49 7.64 22.90
C PHE A 444 0.71 8.76 23.60
N GLN A 445 1.39 9.56 24.41
CA GLN A 445 0.80 10.67 25.19
C GLN A 445 -0.47 10.23 25.95
N GLY A 446 -0.41 9.08 26.63
CA GLY A 446 -1.51 8.56 27.46
C GLY A 446 -2.65 7.85 26.71
N ARG A 447 -2.70 7.94 25.38
CA ARG A 447 -3.74 7.30 24.54
C ARG A 447 -3.20 6.04 23.86
N LYS A 448 -4.06 5.01 23.71
CA LYS A 448 -3.81 3.87 22.82
C LYS A 448 -4.20 4.25 21.39
N TYR A 449 -3.27 4.17 20.46
CA TYR A 449 -3.49 4.37 19.03
C TYR A 449 -3.42 3.06 18.28
N ARG A 450 -4.26 2.93 17.27
CA ARG A 450 -4.29 1.81 16.30
C ARG A 450 -4.23 2.38 14.88
N LEU A 451 -3.83 1.58 13.89
CA LEU A 451 -3.93 1.98 12.48
C LEU A 451 -5.38 2.32 12.10
N THR A 452 -6.31 1.48 12.50
CA THR A 452 -7.75 1.62 12.20
C THR A 452 -8.49 2.64 13.09
N ASP A 453 -7.81 3.34 13.99
CA ASP A 453 -8.36 4.21 15.03
C ASP A 453 -9.47 3.50 15.82
N VAL A 454 -10.71 3.97 15.76
CA VAL A 454 -11.88 3.35 16.42
C VAL A 454 -12.76 2.58 15.43
N HIS A 455 -12.33 2.43 14.20
CA HIS A 455 -13.07 1.86 13.08
C HIS A 455 -12.47 0.53 12.62
N GLY A 456 -12.95 0.05 11.48
CA GLY A 456 -12.44 -1.11 10.77
C GLY A 456 -13.17 -2.41 11.09
N LYS A 457 -13.58 -3.10 10.03
CA LYS A 457 -14.15 -4.45 10.08
C LYS A 457 -13.44 -5.30 9.05
N VAL A 458 -13.04 -6.50 9.41
CA VAL A 458 -12.44 -7.45 8.47
C VAL A 458 -13.46 -7.83 7.40
N VAL A 459 -13.12 -7.63 6.15
CA VAL A 459 -13.98 -7.95 4.99
C VAL A 459 -13.90 -9.45 4.70
N LYS A 460 -14.68 -10.24 5.43
CA LYS A 460 -14.66 -11.72 5.33
C LYS A 460 -15.00 -12.25 3.94
N GLY A 461 -15.80 -11.51 3.16
CA GLY A 461 -16.21 -11.89 1.82
C GLY A 461 -15.04 -12.07 0.83
N VAL A 462 -13.89 -11.42 1.07
CA VAL A 462 -12.70 -11.54 0.21
C VAL A 462 -11.70 -12.58 0.71
N LEU A 463 -11.92 -13.21 1.86
CA LEU A 463 -10.96 -14.14 2.48
C LEU A 463 -11.24 -15.59 2.09
N ALA A 464 -10.15 -16.37 1.86
CA ALA A 464 -10.20 -17.79 1.53
C ALA A 464 -10.37 -18.69 2.79
#